data_a5afc20947462cf3d19814ffc51dc7d9
#
_entry.id   a5afc20947462cf3d19814ffc51dc7d9
#
_cell.length_a   1.000
_cell.length_b   1.000
_cell.length_c   1.000
_cell.angle_alpha   90.00
_cell.angle_beta   90.00
_cell.angle_gamma   90.00
#
_symmetry.space_group_name_H-M   'P 1'
#
loop_
_entity.id
_entity.type
_entity.pdbx_description
1 polymer ?
#
loop_
_entity_poly.entity_id
_entity_poly.type
_entity_poly.pdbx_seq_one_letter_code
_entity_poly.pdbx_strand_id
1 'polypeptide(L)'
;LDIIGSFSHSMGRRYAAQADCVLVFGAGLNFLTMSFGNSLPAVPLIQVDRMRSNIGRWTSADLALVGDAKVVAEQLLAAAPERSAGEKPFHAAAVRQDIADFDIASDFQAAHTAHTVDPRALAMELDRLLPSDRDLVYDAGNFLGAVPYIAAQGPGHFKFTSEFASLGLGFGTALGVAKGRPEATTVLIVGDGGFSMSMNDLDTPAREDL
;
A
#
# COMPACT_ATOMS: atom_id res chain seq x y z
N LEU A 1 -5.47 1.38 10.31
CA LEU A 1 -6.42 0.68 9.41
C LEU A 1 -5.76 0.18 8.12
N ASP A 2 -4.49 0.44 7.92
CA ASP A 2 -3.72 -0.05 6.79
C ASP A 2 -4.13 0.55 5.41
N ILE A 3 -3.82 -0.15 4.32
CA ILE A 3 -4.02 0.31 2.93
C ILE A 3 -5.50 0.21 2.56
N ILE A 4 -6.02 1.24 1.87
CA ILE A 4 -7.34 1.21 1.24
C ILE A 4 -7.16 0.96 -0.26
N GLY A 5 -8.03 0.16 -0.85
CA GLY A 5 -8.04 -0.16 -2.28
C GLY A 5 -7.80 -1.62 -2.59
N SER A 6 -7.20 -1.91 -3.75
CA SER A 6 -6.96 -3.28 -4.23
C SER A 6 -6.07 -4.13 -3.32
N PHE A 7 -5.31 -3.49 -2.44
CA PHE A 7 -4.38 -4.14 -1.51
C PHE A 7 -4.87 -4.10 -0.05
N SER A 8 -6.15 -3.83 0.16
CA SER A 8 -6.74 -3.76 1.51
C SER A 8 -6.91 -5.14 2.13
N HIS A 9 -6.63 -5.24 3.43
CA HIS A 9 -7.10 -6.34 4.26
C HIS A 9 -8.60 -6.24 4.54
N SER A 10 -9.22 -7.36 4.94
CA SER A 10 -10.64 -7.40 5.32
C SER A 10 -10.95 -6.42 6.46
N MET A 11 -10.05 -6.30 7.42
CA MET A 11 -10.16 -5.35 8.54
C MET A 11 -10.27 -3.90 8.04
N GLY A 12 -9.37 -3.47 7.14
CA GLY A 12 -9.39 -2.13 6.55
C GLY A 12 -10.70 -1.86 5.81
N ARG A 13 -11.15 -2.82 4.98
CA ARG A 13 -12.43 -2.73 4.26
C ARG A 13 -13.63 -2.62 5.21
N ARG A 14 -13.65 -3.44 6.28
CA ARG A 14 -14.75 -3.44 7.28
C ARG A 14 -14.92 -2.08 7.93
N TYR A 15 -13.82 -1.43 8.30
CA TYR A 15 -13.89 -0.11 8.94
C TYR A 15 -14.06 1.02 7.93
N ALA A 16 -13.50 0.94 6.74
CA ALA A 16 -13.74 1.92 5.69
C ALA A 16 -15.24 1.97 5.30
N ALA A 17 -15.91 0.81 5.25
CA ALA A 17 -17.33 0.72 4.94
C ALA A 17 -18.26 1.39 5.98
N GLN A 18 -17.75 1.71 7.18
CA GLN A 18 -18.51 2.37 8.25
C GLN A 18 -18.31 3.90 8.24
N ALA A 19 -17.53 4.44 7.32
CA ALA A 19 -17.34 5.88 7.23
C ALA A 19 -18.64 6.56 6.78
N ASP A 20 -18.96 7.68 7.39
CA ASP A 20 -20.06 8.59 7.03
C ASP A 20 -19.58 9.79 6.22
N CYS A 21 -18.28 10.01 6.18
CA CYS A 21 -17.59 11.00 5.34
C CYS A 21 -16.15 10.51 5.08
N VAL A 22 -15.62 10.80 3.90
CA VAL A 22 -14.24 10.46 3.54
C VAL A 22 -13.47 11.74 3.25
N LEU A 23 -12.41 11.99 4.01
CA LEU A 23 -11.48 13.09 3.81
C LEU A 23 -10.15 12.56 3.29
N VAL A 24 -9.75 12.99 2.11
CA VAL A 24 -8.60 12.48 1.37
C VAL A 24 -7.56 13.57 1.17
N PHE A 25 -6.31 13.29 1.52
CA PHE A 25 -5.19 14.20 1.34
C PHE A 25 -4.18 13.61 0.33
N GLY A 26 -3.97 14.31 -0.79
CA GLY A 26 -2.92 14.01 -1.77
C GLY A 26 -3.03 12.66 -2.49
N ALA A 27 -4.13 11.93 -2.33
CA ALA A 27 -4.33 10.64 -2.99
C ALA A 27 -5.15 10.80 -4.26
N GLY A 28 -4.69 10.14 -5.34
CA GLY A 28 -5.29 10.27 -6.68
C GLY A 28 -6.63 9.56 -6.84
N LEU A 29 -7.00 8.64 -5.94
CA LEU A 29 -8.25 7.86 -6.00
C LEU A 29 -8.49 7.19 -7.35
N ASN A 30 -7.41 6.69 -7.96
CA ASN A 30 -7.45 6.01 -9.25
C ASN A 30 -8.05 4.59 -9.12
N PHE A 31 -8.18 3.89 -10.23
CA PHE A 31 -8.81 2.57 -10.28
C PHE A 31 -8.15 1.53 -9.35
N LEU A 32 -6.83 1.57 -9.14
CA LEU A 32 -6.13 0.67 -8.20
C LEU A 32 -6.40 1.06 -6.75
N THR A 33 -6.27 2.34 -6.40
CA THR A 33 -6.50 2.80 -5.03
C THR A 33 -7.98 2.75 -4.62
N MET A 34 -8.88 2.68 -5.61
CA MET A 34 -10.32 2.55 -5.40
C MET A 34 -10.85 1.13 -5.64
N SER A 35 -9.98 0.15 -5.87
CA SER A 35 -10.41 -1.23 -6.21
C SER A 35 -11.51 -1.25 -7.26
N PHE A 36 -11.30 -0.55 -8.36
CA PHE A 36 -12.28 -0.36 -9.45
C PHE A 36 -13.61 0.27 -8.98
N GLY A 37 -13.55 1.18 -7.99
CA GLY A 37 -14.71 1.89 -7.46
C GLY A 37 -15.36 1.26 -6.21
N ASN A 38 -14.81 0.16 -5.70
CA ASN A 38 -15.45 -0.61 -4.61
C ASN A 38 -14.78 -0.43 -3.23
N SER A 39 -13.85 0.53 -3.08
CA SER A 39 -13.09 0.65 -1.83
C SER A 39 -13.70 1.56 -0.79
N LEU A 40 -14.55 2.48 -1.17
CA LEU A 40 -15.16 3.45 -0.26
C LEU A 40 -16.69 3.37 -0.33
N PRO A 41 -17.39 3.64 0.78
CA PRO A 41 -18.85 3.73 0.78
C PRO A 41 -19.31 4.96 -0.03
N ALA A 42 -20.59 4.96 -0.41
CA ALA A 42 -21.25 6.09 -1.08
C ALA A 42 -21.61 7.18 -0.06
N VAL A 43 -20.62 7.92 0.40
CA VAL A 43 -20.74 9.00 1.39
C VAL A 43 -20.04 10.26 0.88
N PRO A 44 -20.26 11.44 1.47
CA PRO A 44 -19.57 12.65 1.08
C PRO A 44 -18.04 12.46 1.04
N LEU A 45 -17.43 12.87 -0.08
CA LEU A 45 -16.00 12.79 -0.31
C LEU A 45 -15.40 14.19 -0.43
N ILE A 46 -14.49 14.50 0.48
CA ILE A 46 -13.72 15.74 0.48
C ILE A 46 -12.31 15.42 0.03
N GLN A 47 -11.87 16.00 -1.07
CA GLN A 47 -10.53 15.76 -1.61
C GLN A 47 -9.66 17.01 -1.49
N VAL A 48 -8.50 16.85 -0.88
CA VAL A 48 -7.47 17.88 -0.71
C VAL A 48 -6.29 17.55 -1.60
N ASP A 49 -5.91 18.46 -2.49
CA ASP A 49 -4.70 18.32 -3.32
C ASP A 49 -4.12 19.70 -3.64
N ARG A 50 -2.80 19.76 -3.82
CA ARG A 50 -2.11 20.99 -4.25
C ARG A 50 -2.48 21.38 -5.68
N MET A 51 -2.81 20.41 -6.50
CA MET A 51 -3.17 20.62 -7.90
C MET A 51 -4.68 20.45 -8.10
N ARG A 52 -5.36 21.51 -8.49
CA ARG A 52 -6.80 21.48 -8.79
C ARG A 52 -7.18 20.38 -9.80
N SER A 53 -6.30 20.11 -10.77
CA SER A 53 -6.50 19.10 -11.81
C SER A 53 -6.50 17.65 -11.31
N ASN A 54 -6.00 17.39 -10.10
CA ASN A 54 -6.02 16.05 -9.50
C ASN A 54 -7.35 15.76 -8.80
N ILE A 55 -8.04 16.83 -8.33
CA ILE A 55 -9.29 16.70 -7.59
C ILE A 55 -10.41 16.31 -8.54
N GLY A 56 -11.11 15.23 -8.23
CA GLY A 56 -12.21 14.72 -9.04
C GLY A 56 -11.78 14.06 -10.36
N ARG A 57 -10.48 13.84 -10.57
CA ARG A 57 -9.95 13.31 -11.84
C ARG A 57 -10.39 11.87 -12.11
N TRP A 58 -10.38 11.02 -11.09
CA TRP A 58 -10.70 9.59 -11.20
C TRP A 58 -11.97 9.22 -10.44
N THR A 59 -12.20 9.88 -9.32
CA THR A 59 -13.38 9.69 -8.47
C THR A 59 -13.94 11.07 -8.16
N SER A 60 -15.23 11.27 -8.39
CA SER A 60 -15.89 12.56 -8.12
C SER A 60 -15.75 12.92 -6.64
N ALA A 61 -15.36 14.16 -6.38
CA ALA A 61 -15.34 14.74 -5.04
C ALA A 61 -16.52 15.68 -4.85
N ASP A 62 -17.22 15.57 -3.72
CA ASP A 62 -18.32 16.47 -3.38
C ASP A 62 -17.78 17.85 -2.96
N LEU A 63 -16.61 17.88 -2.31
CA LEU A 63 -15.93 19.10 -1.93
C LEU A 63 -14.44 19.04 -2.32
N ALA A 64 -13.98 20.09 -3.00
CA ALA A 64 -12.61 20.26 -3.43
C ALA A 64 -11.89 21.31 -2.57
N LEU A 65 -10.79 20.93 -1.92
CA LEU A 65 -9.92 21.85 -1.18
C LEU A 65 -8.55 21.89 -1.87
N VAL A 66 -8.22 23.02 -2.49
CA VAL A 66 -6.92 23.20 -3.15
C VAL A 66 -5.92 23.79 -2.16
N GLY A 67 -4.88 23.04 -1.81
CA GLY A 67 -3.88 23.50 -0.86
C GLY A 67 -2.86 22.44 -0.48
N ASP A 68 -1.87 22.86 0.28
CA ASP A 68 -0.90 21.91 0.88
C ASP A 68 -1.60 21.08 1.96
N ALA A 69 -1.35 19.77 1.94
CA ALA A 69 -2.02 18.81 2.82
C ALA A 69 -1.84 19.15 4.32
N LYS A 70 -0.64 19.57 4.72
CA LYS A 70 -0.35 19.93 6.11
C LYS A 70 -1.12 21.19 6.51
N VAL A 71 -1.04 22.23 5.68
CA VAL A 71 -1.71 23.51 5.96
C VAL A 71 -3.22 23.34 6.05
N VAL A 72 -3.81 22.60 5.09
CA VAL A 72 -5.26 22.35 5.11
C VAL A 72 -5.64 21.51 6.33
N ALA A 73 -4.85 20.51 6.71
CA ALA A 73 -5.11 19.69 7.90
C ALA A 73 -5.08 20.55 9.18
N GLU A 74 -4.10 21.45 9.31
CA GLU A 74 -4.01 22.39 10.44
C GLU A 74 -5.21 23.34 10.51
N GLN A 75 -5.64 23.88 9.35
CA GLN A 75 -6.83 24.75 9.27
C GLN A 75 -8.11 24.01 9.62
N LEU A 76 -8.28 22.77 9.13
CA LEU A 76 -9.43 21.93 9.46
C LEU A 76 -9.45 21.60 10.96
N LEU A 77 -8.30 21.27 11.53
CA LEU A 77 -8.19 21.00 12.97
C LEU A 77 -8.56 22.23 13.81
N ALA A 78 -8.09 23.40 13.41
CA ALA A 78 -8.41 24.66 14.10
C ALA A 78 -9.90 25.07 13.97
N ALA A 79 -10.54 24.71 12.86
CA ALA A 79 -11.95 25.00 12.61
C ALA A 79 -12.89 23.91 13.14
N ALA A 80 -12.37 22.74 13.49
CA ALA A 80 -13.20 21.62 13.97
C ALA A 80 -13.84 21.98 15.32
N PRO A 81 -15.16 21.76 15.47
CA PRO A 81 -15.80 21.97 16.75
C PRO A 81 -15.28 20.98 17.81
N GLU A 82 -15.28 21.38 19.06
CA GLU A 82 -15.02 20.45 20.14
C GLU A 82 -16.11 19.36 20.15
N ARG A 83 -15.67 18.12 20.38
CA ARG A 83 -16.57 16.98 20.42
C ARG A 83 -17.52 17.12 21.61
N SER A 84 -18.79 16.86 21.39
CA SER A 84 -19.81 16.85 22.44
C SER A 84 -19.56 15.73 23.45
N ALA A 85 -19.80 16.01 24.72
CA ALA A 85 -19.70 15.00 25.77
C ALA A 85 -20.71 13.86 25.48
N GLY A 86 -20.22 12.64 25.37
CA GLY A 86 -21.03 11.44 25.09
C GLY A 86 -20.95 10.91 23.66
N GLU A 87 -20.42 11.66 22.70
CA GLU A 87 -20.12 11.12 21.38
C GLU A 87 -18.98 10.10 21.45
N LYS A 88 -19.27 8.88 20.97
CA LYS A 88 -18.23 7.84 20.89
C LYS A 88 -17.33 8.11 19.70
N PRO A 89 -16.01 8.20 19.89
CA PRO A 89 -15.10 8.34 18.76
C PRO A 89 -15.13 7.09 17.89
N PHE A 90 -14.96 7.25 16.59
CA PHE A 90 -14.76 6.12 15.67
C PHE A 90 -13.58 5.23 16.14
N HIS A 91 -12.50 5.84 16.65
CA HIS A 91 -11.36 5.15 17.27
C HIS A 91 -11.64 4.77 18.73
N ALA A 92 -12.78 4.14 18.97
CA ALA A 92 -13.08 3.57 20.30
C ALA A 92 -12.06 2.48 20.68
N ALA A 93 -11.97 2.17 21.98
CA ALA A 93 -11.08 1.12 22.46
C ALA A 93 -11.32 -0.21 21.73
N ALA A 94 -12.57 -0.53 21.42
CA ALA A 94 -12.93 -1.73 20.66
C ALA A 94 -12.28 -1.77 19.27
N VAL A 95 -12.25 -0.66 18.52
CA VAL A 95 -11.60 -0.62 17.20
C VAL A 95 -10.10 -0.83 17.31
N ARG A 96 -9.44 -0.22 18.33
CA ARG A 96 -8.03 -0.45 18.58
C ARG A 96 -7.73 -1.89 18.95
N GLN A 97 -8.60 -2.51 19.76
CA GLN A 97 -8.47 -3.91 20.13
C GLN A 97 -8.62 -4.82 18.90
N ASP A 98 -9.65 -4.61 18.10
CA ASP A 98 -9.88 -5.37 16.87
C ASP A 98 -8.67 -5.30 15.91
N ILE A 99 -8.04 -4.10 15.81
CA ILE A 99 -6.83 -3.93 14.98
C ILE A 99 -5.64 -4.68 15.60
N ALA A 100 -5.49 -4.64 16.92
CA ALA A 100 -4.40 -5.32 17.62
C ALA A 100 -4.52 -6.85 17.57
N ASP A 101 -5.75 -7.36 17.58
CA ASP A 101 -6.05 -8.80 17.57
C ASP A 101 -6.15 -9.36 16.12
N PHE A 102 -6.06 -8.50 15.10
CA PHE A 102 -6.17 -8.93 13.71
C PHE A 102 -4.97 -9.78 13.30
N ASP A 103 -5.24 -11.04 13.00
CA ASP A 103 -4.28 -11.96 12.42
C ASP A 103 -4.42 -11.96 10.89
N ILE A 104 -3.42 -11.45 10.19
CA ILE A 104 -3.36 -11.40 8.73
C ILE A 104 -3.44 -12.80 8.09
N ALA A 105 -3.00 -13.85 8.80
CA ALA A 105 -3.10 -15.22 8.33
C ALA A 105 -4.54 -15.69 8.20
N SER A 106 -5.46 -15.10 8.97
CA SER A 106 -6.89 -15.41 8.92
C SER A 106 -7.64 -14.70 7.78
N ASP A 107 -6.99 -13.78 7.05
CA ASP A 107 -7.63 -12.93 6.04
C ASP A 107 -7.96 -13.70 4.74
N PHE A 108 -7.39 -14.87 4.53
CA PHE A 108 -7.62 -15.68 3.36
C PHE A 108 -7.47 -17.18 3.64
N GLN A 109 -8.06 -17.99 2.76
CA GLN A 109 -7.74 -19.42 2.68
C GLN A 109 -6.70 -19.64 1.57
N ALA A 110 -5.59 -20.27 1.91
CA ALA A 110 -4.53 -20.53 0.94
C ALA A 110 -5.01 -21.51 -0.14
N ALA A 111 -4.87 -21.13 -1.40
CA ALA A 111 -5.25 -21.93 -2.56
C ALA A 111 -4.01 -22.63 -3.15
N HIS A 112 -3.53 -23.67 -2.45
CA HIS A 112 -2.43 -24.50 -2.95
C HIS A 112 -2.96 -25.62 -3.86
N THR A 113 -2.15 -26.01 -4.83
CA THR A 113 -2.32 -27.24 -5.60
C THR A 113 -1.04 -28.08 -5.53
N ALA A 114 -1.03 -29.25 -6.17
CA ALA A 114 0.19 -30.07 -6.26
C ALA A 114 1.36 -29.35 -6.98
N HIS A 115 1.06 -28.31 -7.75
CA HIS A 115 2.04 -27.61 -8.61
C HIS A 115 2.08 -26.09 -8.38
N THR A 116 1.26 -25.53 -7.49
CA THR A 116 1.17 -24.09 -7.27
C THR A 116 1.10 -23.76 -5.78
N VAL A 117 1.66 -22.61 -5.43
CA VAL A 117 1.59 -22.02 -4.08
C VAL A 117 0.81 -20.73 -4.15
N ASP A 118 -0.03 -20.48 -3.14
CA ASP A 118 -0.70 -19.19 -3.00
C ASP A 118 0.36 -18.09 -2.71
N PRO A 119 0.44 -17.03 -3.52
CA PRO A 119 1.43 -15.97 -3.35
C PRO A 119 1.36 -15.28 -1.98
N ARG A 120 0.17 -15.20 -1.37
CA ARG A 120 -0.01 -14.61 -0.03
C ARG A 120 0.64 -15.47 1.04
N ALA A 121 0.43 -16.78 0.98
CA ALA A 121 1.07 -17.73 1.90
C ALA A 121 2.60 -17.73 1.72
N LEU A 122 3.08 -17.63 0.47
CA LEU A 122 4.51 -17.50 0.19
C LEU A 122 5.06 -16.19 0.78
N ALA A 123 4.37 -15.07 0.61
CA ALA A 123 4.80 -13.77 1.15
C ALA A 123 4.91 -13.80 2.69
N MET A 124 3.95 -14.41 3.37
CA MET A 124 4.00 -14.57 4.84
C MET A 124 5.16 -15.45 5.29
N GLU A 125 5.44 -16.54 4.57
CA GLU A 125 6.58 -17.39 4.91
C GLU A 125 7.92 -16.68 4.65
N LEU A 126 8.01 -15.90 3.59
CA LEU A 126 9.17 -15.04 3.33
C LEU A 126 9.33 -13.98 4.43
N ASP A 127 8.23 -13.36 4.88
CA ASP A 127 8.26 -12.40 5.98
C ASP A 127 8.88 -12.98 7.26
N ARG A 128 8.54 -14.23 7.55
CA ARG A 128 9.06 -14.96 8.72
C ARG A 128 10.55 -15.34 8.60
N LEU A 129 11.02 -15.63 7.38
CA LEU A 129 12.37 -16.16 7.12
C LEU A 129 13.40 -15.08 6.82
N LEU A 130 12.99 -13.98 6.21
CA LEU A 130 13.89 -12.91 5.80
C LEU A 130 14.37 -12.06 6.99
N PRO A 131 15.57 -11.49 6.94
CA PRO A 131 16.03 -10.54 7.92
C PRO A 131 15.05 -9.38 8.10
N SER A 132 14.96 -8.86 9.33
CA SER A 132 14.12 -7.70 9.62
C SER A 132 14.66 -6.43 8.96
N ASP A 133 15.98 -6.25 8.88
CA ASP A 133 16.61 -5.15 8.14
C ASP A 133 16.69 -5.50 6.66
N ARG A 134 15.63 -5.14 5.95
CA ARG A 134 15.48 -5.41 4.53
C ARG A 134 14.78 -4.27 3.80
N ASP A 135 15.08 -4.15 2.53
CA ASP A 135 14.35 -3.33 1.57
C ASP A 135 13.59 -4.22 0.59
N LEU A 136 12.30 -3.93 0.42
CA LEU A 136 11.44 -4.65 -0.50
C LEU A 136 11.31 -3.87 -1.81
N VAL A 137 11.59 -4.53 -2.92
CA VAL A 137 11.41 -3.99 -4.26
C VAL A 137 10.43 -4.87 -5.02
N TYR A 138 9.34 -4.28 -5.49
CA TYR A 138 8.31 -4.97 -6.27
C TYR A 138 8.36 -4.53 -7.72
N ASP A 139 8.41 -5.50 -8.61
CA ASP A 139 8.11 -5.31 -10.03
C ASP A 139 6.59 -5.33 -10.26
N ALA A 140 6.13 -4.99 -11.46
CA ALA A 140 4.73 -5.09 -11.82
C ALA A 140 4.33 -6.55 -12.13
N GLY A 141 3.14 -6.96 -11.69
CA GLY A 141 2.61 -8.31 -11.96
C GLY A 141 1.42 -8.72 -11.09
N ASN A 142 0.85 -9.87 -11.38
CA ASN A 142 -0.30 -10.41 -10.64
C ASN A 142 -0.02 -10.72 -9.17
N PHE A 143 1.24 -10.92 -8.79
CA PHE A 143 1.66 -11.15 -7.42
C PHE A 143 1.52 -9.92 -6.51
N LEU A 144 1.18 -8.76 -7.05
CA LEU A 144 0.95 -7.54 -6.26
C LEU A 144 -0.15 -7.70 -5.20
N GLY A 145 -1.10 -8.62 -5.40
CA GLY A 145 -2.07 -8.98 -4.37
C GLY A 145 -1.46 -9.58 -3.10
N ALA A 146 -0.19 -10.01 -3.13
CA ALA A 146 0.53 -10.53 -1.98
C ALA A 146 1.34 -9.44 -1.22
N VAL A 147 1.44 -8.21 -1.76
CA VAL A 147 2.17 -7.09 -1.13
C VAL A 147 1.82 -6.87 0.34
N PRO A 148 0.54 -6.89 0.75
CA PRO A 148 0.17 -6.64 2.14
C PRO A 148 0.62 -7.73 3.12
N TYR A 149 1.07 -8.89 2.64
CA TYR A 149 1.39 -10.07 3.45
C TYR A 149 2.88 -10.21 3.78
N ILE A 150 3.70 -9.21 3.43
CA ILE A 150 5.10 -9.11 3.82
C ILE A 150 5.37 -7.69 4.30
N ALA A 151 5.95 -7.58 5.51
CA ALA A 151 6.14 -6.30 6.16
C ALA A 151 7.37 -5.55 5.64
N ALA A 152 7.23 -4.24 5.40
CA ALA A 152 8.34 -3.31 5.27
C ALA A 152 8.50 -2.51 6.57
N GLN A 153 9.74 -2.15 6.94
CA GLN A 153 10.02 -1.36 8.15
C GLN A 153 9.44 0.06 8.09
N GLY A 154 9.12 0.53 6.90
CA GLY A 154 8.53 1.84 6.67
C GLY A 154 8.54 2.22 5.19
N PRO A 155 7.99 3.39 4.83
CA PRO A 155 7.86 3.82 3.43
C PRO A 155 9.19 3.91 2.69
N GLY A 156 10.29 4.20 3.41
CA GLY A 156 11.65 4.25 2.85
C GLY A 156 12.16 2.89 2.38
N HIS A 157 11.67 1.82 2.98
CA HIS A 157 12.11 0.43 2.77
C HIS A 157 11.21 -0.34 1.79
N PHE A 158 10.34 0.36 1.09
CA PHE A 158 9.44 -0.22 0.11
C PHE A 158 9.54 0.56 -1.21
N LYS A 159 9.82 -0.14 -2.29
CA LYS A 159 9.85 0.40 -3.64
C LYS A 159 8.95 -0.41 -4.55
N PHE A 160 8.10 0.29 -5.27
CA PHE A 160 7.23 -0.30 -6.26
C PHE A 160 7.37 0.46 -7.60
N THR A 161 7.66 -0.25 -8.66
CA THR A 161 7.90 0.33 -9.99
C THR A 161 6.59 0.64 -10.74
N SER A 162 5.57 1.11 -10.00
CA SER A 162 4.22 1.29 -10.53
C SER A 162 4.00 2.56 -11.35
N GLU A 163 4.89 3.55 -11.26
CA GLU A 163 4.68 4.85 -11.93
C GLU A 163 4.49 4.72 -13.44
N PHE A 164 5.22 3.78 -14.03
CA PHE A 164 5.08 3.41 -15.44
C PHE A 164 4.43 2.04 -15.64
N ALA A 165 4.38 1.22 -14.58
CA ALA A 165 3.83 -0.14 -14.56
C ALA A 165 4.47 -1.09 -15.61
N SER A 166 5.71 -0.85 -16.00
CA SER A 166 6.44 -1.70 -16.92
C SER A 166 7.05 -2.89 -16.18
N LEU A 167 6.86 -4.08 -16.73
CA LEU A 167 7.55 -5.29 -16.28
C LEU A 167 9.07 -5.13 -16.50
N GLY A 168 9.86 -5.72 -15.58
CA GLY A 168 11.32 -5.73 -15.66
C GLY A 168 12.03 -4.53 -15.05
N LEU A 169 11.32 -3.45 -14.67
CA LEU A 169 11.94 -2.29 -14.01
C LEU A 169 12.40 -2.60 -12.59
N GLY A 170 11.84 -3.62 -11.96
CA GLY A 170 12.14 -4.01 -10.58
C GLY A 170 13.61 -4.38 -10.40
N PHE A 171 14.23 -5.08 -11.37
CA PHE A 171 15.61 -5.53 -11.25
C PHE A 171 16.61 -4.37 -11.13
N GLY A 172 16.55 -3.41 -12.07
CA GLY A 172 17.41 -2.22 -12.02
C GLY A 172 17.16 -1.37 -10.76
N THR A 173 15.91 -1.31 -10.31
CA THR A 173 15.55 -0.64 -9.05
C THR A 173 16.20 -1.36 -7.85
N ALA A 174 16.16 -2.70 -7.82
CA ALA A 174 16.78 -3.50 -6.75
C ALA A 174 18.30 -3.31 -6.70
N LEU A 175 18.97 -3.26 -7.85
CA LEU A 175 20.39 -2.94 -7.91
C LEU A 175 20.71 -1.57 -7.30
N GLY A 176 19.89 -0.56 -7.64
CA GLY A 176 20.05 0.79 -7.09
C GLY A 176 19.83 0.84 -5.58
N VAL A 177 18.85 0.08 -5.07
CA VAL A 177 18.58 -0.04 -3.62
C VAL A 177 19.74 -0.75 -2.92
N ALA A 178 20.21 -1.88 -3.44
CA ALA A 178 21.33 -2.63 -2.87
C ALA A 178 22.61 -1.77 -2.83
N LYS A 179 22.88 -1.02 -3.88
CA LYS A 179 24.04 -0.09 -3.91
C LYS A 179 23.89 1.05 -2.89
N GLY A 180 22.67 1.53 -2.67
CA GLY A 180 22.38 2.61 -1.71
C GLY A 180 22.39 2.18 -0.26
N ARG A 181 22.16 0.89 0.02
CA ARG A 181 22.15 0.30 1.37
C ARG A 181 22.82 -1.10 1.37
N PRO A 182 24.13 -1.15 1.18
CA PRO A 182 24.86 -2.42 1.06
C PRO A 182 24.83 -3.26 2.35
N GLU A 183 24.52 -2.67 3.48
CA GLU A 183 24.40 -3.35 4.78
C GLU A 183 23.06 -4.07 4.97
N ALA A 184 22.04 -3.72 4.19
CA ALA A 184 20.69 -4.29 4.31
C ALA A 184 20.44 -5.36 3.23
N THR A 185 19.53 -6.27 3.53
CA THR A 185 19.08 -7.25 2.53
C THR A 185 18.10 -6.62 1.56
N THR A 186 18.45 -6.53 0.29
CA THR A 186 17.51 -6.13 -0.77
C THR A 186 16.77 -7.36 -1.29
N VAL A 187 15.45 -7.33 -1.20
CA VAL A 187 14.56 -8.40 -1.67
C VAL A 187 13.79 -7.93 -2.89
N LEU A 188 14.08 -8.51 -4.04
CA LEU A 188 13.32 -8.27 -5.27
C LEU A 188 12.21 -9.31 -5.42
N ILE A 189 10.98 -8.84 -5.55
CA ILE A 189 9.81 -9.65 -5.86
C ILE A 189 9.40 -9.36 -7.31
N VAL A 190 9.57 -10.35 -8.17
CA VAL A 190 9.41 -10.23 -9.60
C VAL A 190 8.74 -11.48 -10.16
N GLY A 191 7.90 -11.32 -11.17
CA GLY A 191 7.33 -12.44 -11.92
C GLY A 191 8.32 -12.99 -12.96
N ASP A 192 7.98 -14.16 -13.52
CA ASP A 192 8.77 -14.83 -14.56
C ASP A 192 9.02 -13.95 -15.79
N GLY A 193 8.02 -13.19 -16.23
CA GLY A 193 8.15 -12.26 -17.35
C GLY A 193 9.12 -11.12 -17.07
N GLY A 194 8.99 -10.46 -15.92
CA GLY A 194 9.89 -9.38 -15.49
C GLY A 194 11.31 -9.87 -15.26
N PHE A 195 11.47 -11.04 -14.66
CA PHE A 195 12.75 -11.68 -14.48
C PHE A 195 13.43 -12.00 -15.83
N SER A 196 12.69 -12.58 -16.78
CA SER A 196 13.20 -12.90 -18.11
C SER A 196 13.69 -11.67 -18.87
N MET A 197 13.06 -10.52 -18.69
CA MET A 197 13.50 -9.25 -19.29
C MET A 197 14.85 -8.76 -18.73
N SER A 198 15.19 -9.16 -17.52
CA SER A 198 16.39 -8.70 -16.81
C SER A 198 17.51 -9.76 -16.77
N MET A 199 17.32 -10.91 -17.42
CA MET A 199 18.29 -12.02 -17.36
C MET A 199 19.69 -11.64 -17.84
N ASN A 200 19.78 -10.73 -18.80
CA ASN A 200 21.06 -10.28 -19.34
C ASN A 200 21.89 -9.44 -18.34
N ASP A 201 21.26 -8.96 -17.29
CA ASP A 201 21.89 -8.11 -16.28
C ASP A 201 22.18 -8.86 -14.97
N LEU A 202 21.96 -10.17 -14.92
CA LEU A 202 22.14 -10.98 -13.71
C LEU A 202 23.60 -11.08 -13.23
N ASP A 203 24.57 -10.81 -14.10
CA ASP A 203 25.98 -10.73 -13.73
C ASP A 203 26.35 -9.40 -13.04
N THR A 204 25.49 -8.38 -13.19
CA THR A 204 25.76 -7.05 -12.64
C THR A 204 25.93 -7.05 -11.11
N PRO A 205 25.10 -7.72 -10.30
CA PRO A 205 25.34 -7.79 -8.85
C PRO A 205 26.71 -8.35 -8.50
N ALA A 206 27.11 -9.44 -9.14
CA ALA A 206 28.42 -10.05 -8.88
C ALA A 206 29.59 -9.16 -9.33
N ARG A 207 29.44 -8.43 -10.43
CA ARG A 207 30.42 -7.52 -10.95
C ARG A 207 30.59 -6.25 -10.12
N GLU A 208 29.52 -5.81 -9.48
CA GLU A 208 29.43 -4.59 -8.66
C GLU A 208 29.60 -4.86 -7.16
N ASP A 209 29.84 -6.11 -6.79
CA ASP A 209 30.00 -6.55 -5.39
C ASP A 209 28.79 -6.17 -4.53
N LEU A 210 27.58 -6.62 -4.97
CA LEU A 210 26.28 -6.34 -4.36
C LEU A 210 25.65 -7.61 -3.79
#